data_9de75cce65c0212549234c8693acf573
#
_entry.id   9de75cce65c0212549234c8693acf573
#
_cell.length_a   1.000
_cell.length_b   1.000
_cell.length_c   1.000
_cell.angle_alpha   90.00
_cell.angle_beta   90.00
_cell.angle_gamma   90.00
#
_symmetry.space_group_name_H-M   'P 1'
#
loop_
_entity.id
_entity.type
_entity.pdbx_description
1 polymer ?
#
loop_
_entity_poly.entity_id
_entity_poly.type
_entity_poly.pdbx_seq_one_letter_code
_entity_poly.pdbx_strand_id
1 'polypeptide(L)'
;MGKKIPYLFKTYETEDYLKTARETAEWINEQEVTEAEGIIWKTFPDGQPGLTGSSILSDTSFYAGSAGIGFFFLRLYQVTQDKKWLEKAELAADYLLSKEKDISFYRNIQGQIEAEKGKEHASKLYGWAFGYKIGPISEGQFVHALFLETNEQKYYDFAIRQADTFVEAGIEEDEKIHWSDARDIVGDAGGIVYLLQVYKQTGNKKYLETAVKAGEYIEQFANPAKNGGTYYYLYDLVAANEGDEDTIHVNFSHGSAGTAYLWAVLYEATKDKKYLGRAEKVFEYLDGIASGDDEAVLYPYQDHPKRGFSDDRFYLGMCGGPIGSSFPYKKLYRLTGDEKYLDKVKKLAEGLVRSGVPEHLSWGYWGSKCLCCGGPGVLEYFADLYDLTGDEKYKKYAKRTADKLISDSYEEKKGRSFYGAWDRIDPARVVSYTGYYIGAAGAAGALLKYYSVLKNIKIADFFEYYL
;
A
#
# COMPACT_ATOMS: atom_id res chain seq x y z
N MET A 1 29.89 -18.28 2.80
CA MET A 1 30.15 -16.82 2.87
C MET A 1 29.69 -16.18 1.57
N GLY A 2 28.59 -15.46 1.57
CA GLY A 2 28.16 -14.67 0.41
C GLY A 2 29.19 -13.59 0.09
N LYS A 3 29.47 -13.38 -1.21
CA LYS A 3 30.32 -12.26 -1.64
C LYS A 3 29.63 -10.96 -1.22
N LYS A 4 30.36 -10.04 -0.57
CA LYS A 4 29.88 -8.67 -0.40
C LYS A 4 29.64 -8.06 -1.77
N ILE A 5 28.39 -7.66 -2.05
CA ILE A 5 28.07 -6.88 -3.24
C ILE A 5 28.74 -5.51 -3.08
N PRO A 6 29.58 -5.08 -4.03
CA PRO A 6 30.22 -3.78 -3.93
C PRO A 6 29.22 -2.66 -4.04
N TYR A 7 29.49 -1.54 -3.37
CA TYR A 7 28.69 -0.32 -3.49
C TYR A 7 29.04 0.34 -4.85
N LEU A 8 28.15 0.19 -5.83
CA LEU A 8 28.42 0.54 -7.23
C LEU A 8 27.84 1.89 -7.66
N PHE A 9 27.26 2.65 -6.76
CA PHE A 9 26.63 3.94 -7.07
C PHE A 9 27.12 5.06 -6.14
N LYS A 10 26.88 6.28 -6.57
CA LYS A 10 27.28 7.50 -5.86
C LYS A 10 26.60 7.55 -4.49
N THR A 11 27.33 8.01 -3.49
CA THR A 11 26.79 8.31 -2.16
C THR A 11 26.31 9.76 -2.10
N TYR A 12 25.25 9.99 -1.32
CA TYR A 12 24.61 11.27 -1.15
C TYR A 12 24.51 11.63 0.33
N GLU A 13 24.44 12.94 0.61
CA GLU A 13 24.26 13.47 1.96
C GLU A 13 22.76 13.60 2.29
N THR A 14 22.45 13.76 3.57
CA THR A 14 21.05 13.82 4.05
C THR A 14 20.25 14.91 3.31
N GLU A 15 20.85 16.06 3.06
CA GLU A 15 20.17 17.18 2.38
C GLU A 15 19.89 16.90 0.90
N ASP A 16 20.62 16.00 0.27
CA ASP A 16 20.34 15.58 -1.11
C ASP A 16 19.02 14.83 -1.24
N TYR A 17 18.56 14.15 -0.18
CA TYR A 17 17.25 13.46 -0.17
C TYR A 17 16.12 14.48 -0.28
N LEU A 18 16.16 15.54 0.52
CA LEU A 18 15.18 16.63 0.45
C LEU A 18 15.28 17.41 -0.87
N LYS A 19 16.50 17.69 -1.33
CA LYS A 19 16.74 18.35 -2.61
C LYS A 19 16.12 17.57 -3.76
N THR A 20 16.37 16.26 -3.83
CA THR A 20 15.79 15.39 -4.86
C THR A 20 14.27 15.38 -4.80
N ALA A 21 13.68 15.31 -3.59
CA ALA A 21 12.23 15.35 -3.44
C ALA A 21 11.62 16.67 -3.92
N ARG A 22 12.27 17.81 -3.67
CA ARG A 22 11.85 19.13 -4.20
C ARG A 22 11.97 19.20 -5.73
N GLU A 23 13.07 18.73 -6.29
CA GLU A 23 13.26 18.68 -7.74
C GLU A 23 12.20 17.79 -8.39
N THR A 24 11.83 16.67 -7.74
CA THR A 24 10.75 15.80 -8.23
C THR A 24 9.38 16.48 -8.15
N ALA A 25 9.13 17.25 -7.09
CA ALA A 25 7.89 18.03 -6.98
C ALA A 25 7.76 19.06 -8.12
N GLU A 26 8.85 19.72 -8.50
CA GLU A 26 8.84 20.66 -9.64
C GLU A 26 8.58 19.93 -10.98
N TRP A 27 9.11 18.73 -11.18
CA TRP A 27 8.81 17.92 -12.36
C TRP A 27 7.34 17.46 -12.39
N ILE A 28 6.79 17.04 -11.25
CA ILE A 28 5.37 16.66 -11.13
C ILE A 28 4.49 17.88 -11.45
N ASN A 29 4.82 19.06 -10.98
CA ASN A 29 4.07 20.29 -11.29
C ASN A 29 3.99 20.59 -12.79
N GLU A 30 5.01 20.23 -13.60
CA GLU A 30 4.92 20.36 -15.07
C GLU A 30 3.83 19.48 -15.71
N GLN A 31 3.34 18.46 -14.97
CA GLN A 31 2.29 17.56 -15.41
C GLN A 31 0.90 17.97 -14.88
N GLU A 32 0.82 19.12 -14.22
CA GLU A 32 -0.42 19.66 -13.65
C GLU A 32 -1.43 20.03 -14.72
N VAL A 33 -2.68 19.72 -14.44
CA VAL A 33 -3.84 20.19 -15.21
C VAL A 33 -4.75 20.95 -14.26
N THR A 34 -4.96 22.22 -14.54
CA THR A 34 -5.88 23.06 -13.77
C THR A 34 -7.30 22.82 -14.23
N GLU A 35 -8.19 22.49 -13.29
CA GLU A 35 -9.62 22.34 -13.47
C GLU A 35 -10.36 23.48 -12.73
N ALA A 36 -11.66 23.63 -12.95
CA ALA A 36 -12.44 24.70 -12.34
C ALA A 36 -12.42 24.68 -10.80
N GLU A 37 -12.40 23.46 -10.23
CA GLU A 37 -12.52 23.21 -8.79
C GLU A 37 -11.20 22.87 -8.10
N GLY A 38 -10.07 22.82 -8.85
CA GLY A 38 -8.78 22.45 -8.28
C GLY A 38 -7.77 21.96 -9.31
N ILE A 39 -6.90 21.04 -8.91
CA ILE A 39 -5.84 20.53 -9.79
C ILE A 39 -5.77 19.01 -9.81
N ILE A 40 -5.37 18.48 -10.97
CA ILE A 40 -4.97 17.06 -11.14
C ILE A 40 -3.62 17.01 -11.84
N TRP A 41 -3.04 15.81 -11.91
CA TRP A 41 -1.81 15.57 -12.66
C TRP A 41 -2.01 14.45 -13.66
N LYS A 42 -1.38 14.57 -14.80
CA LYS A 42 -1.31 13.48 -15.78
C LYS A 42 -0.54 12.32 -15.16
N THR A 43 -1.21 11.20 -14.94
CA THR A 43 -0.58 9.99 -14.40
C THR A 43 0.48 9.44 -15.36
N PHE A 44 0.24 9.58 -16.66
CA PHE A 44 1.11 9.11 -17.74
C PHE A 44 1.52 10.28 -18.63
N PRO A 45 2.59 11.03 -18.28
CA PRO A 45 2.99 12.24 -19.01
C PRO A 45 3.22 12.02 -20.51
N ASP A 46 3.70 10.85 -20.88
CA ASP A 46 4.05 10.51 -22.28
C ASP A 46 2.84 10.02 -23.10
N GLY A 47 1.61 10.15 -22.59
CA GLY A 47 0.39 9.71 -23.27
C GLY A 47 0.29 8.19 -23.41
N GLN A 48 1.09 7.42 -22.71
CA GLN A 48 1.05 5.98 -22.73
C GLN A 48 -0.09 5.43 -21.87
N PRO A 49 -0.80 4.38 -22.32
CA PRO A 49 -1.86 3.79 -21.52
C PRO A 49 -1.28 3.22 -20.23
N GLY A 50 -1.96 3.48 -19.11
CA GLY A 50 -1.57 2.99 -17.80
C GLY A 50 -1.67 1.48 -17.68
N LEU A 51 -1.07 0.95 -16.62
CA LEU A 51 -1.11 -0.47 -16.28
C LEU A 51 -2.51 -1.03 -16.08
N THR A 52 -3.38 -0.23 -15.50
CA THR A 52 -4.76 -0.62 -15.21
C THR A 52 -5.68 -0.53 -16.42
N GLY A 53 -5.25 0.14 -17.47
CA GLY A 53 -6.02 0.32 -18.70
C GLY A 53 -7.37 1.03 -18.52
N SER A 54 -7.63 1.65 -17.35
CA SER A 54 -8.87 2.36 -17.08
C SER A 54 -8.56 3.72 -16.48
N SER A 55 -8.88 4.78 -17.20
CA SER A 55 -8.80 6.17 -16.75
C SER A 55 -9.72 6.45 -15.56
N ILE A 56 -10.82 5.71 -15.44
CA ILE A 56 -11.83 5.88 -14.38
C ILE A 56 -11.25 5.60 -12.99
N LEU A 57 -10.24 4.71 -12.90
CA LEU A 57 -9.68 4.25 -11.62
C LEU A 57 -8.39 4.96 -11.21
N SER A 58 -7.77 5.76 -12.07
CA SER A 58 -6.41 6.28 -11.86
C SER A 58 -6.33 7.75 -11.48
N ASP A 59 -7.21 8.61 -12.01
CA ASP A 59 -7.00 10.07 -11.96
C ASP A 59 -7.23 10.68 -10.57
N THR A 60 -8.06 10.07 -9.73
CA THR A 60 -8.33 10.53 -8.37
C THR A 60 -7.68 9.68 -7.29
N SER A 61 -7.23 8.47 -7.62
CA SER A 61 -6.78 7.46 -6.66
C SER A 61 -5.54 7.86 -5.87
N PHE A 62 -5.36 7.22 -4.72
CA PHE A 62 -4.11 7.30 -3.98
C PHE A 62 -2.98 6.53 -4.69
N TYR A 63 -3.31 5.49 -5.42
CA TYR A 63 -2.32 4.64 -6.10
C TYR A 63 -1.56 5.38 -7.19
N ALA A 64 -2.27 6.04 -8.09
CA ALA A 64 -1.69 6.64 -9.29
C ALA A 64 -2.10 8.10 -9.54
N GLY A 65 -3.11 8.61 -8.85
CA GLY A 65 -3.76 9.88 -9.12
C GLY A 65 -3.56 10.95 -8.05
N SER A 66 -4.48 11.91 -8.07
CA SER A 66 -4.38 13.15 -7.31
C SER A 66 -4.36 12.97 -5.79
N ALA A 67 -5.03 11.95 -5.23
CA ALA A 67 -4.98 11.69 -3.79
C ALA A 67 -3.56 11.35 -3.33
N GLY A 68 -2.85 10.48 -4.06
CA GLY A 68 -1.49 10.10 -3.70
C GLY A 68 -0.47 11.22 -3.97
N ILE A 69 -0.65 11.98 -5.05
CA ILE A 69 0.22 13.11 -5.37
C ILE A 69 0.00 14.25 -4.35
N GLY A 70 -1.25 14.56 -4.01
CA GLY A 70 -1.58 15.51 -2.94
C GLY A 70 -0.99 15.12 -1.59
N PHE A 71 -1.02 13.83 -1.26
CA PHE A 71 -0.37 13.31 -0.05
C PHE A 71 1.16 13.50 -0.06
N PHE A 72 1.81 13.33 -1.20
CA PHE A 72 3.23 13.66 -1.35
C PHE A 72 3.50 15.15 -1.09
N PHE A 73 2.67 16.05 -1.63
CA PHE A 73 2.80 17.48 -1.38
C PHE A 73 2.55 17.85 0.08
N LEU A 74 1.59 17.19 0.74
CA LEU A 74 1.38 17.35 2.18
C LEU A 74 2.63 16.97 2.98
N ARG A 75 3.24 15.82 2.71
CA ARG A 75 4.50 15.40 3.33
C ARG A 75 5.63 16.40 3.07
N LEU A 76 5.73 16.92 1.85
CA LEU A 76 6.74 17.91 1.48
C LEU A 76 6.54 19.23 2.23
N TYR A 77 5.29 19.65 2.42
CA TYR A 77 4.95 20.77 3.30
C TYR A 77 5.37 20.49 4.75
N GLN A 78 5.04 19.35 5.30
CA GLN A 78 5.37 18.99 6.68
C GLN A 78 6.87 19.02 6.96
N VAL A 79 7.69 18.63 5.98
CA VAL A 79 9.15 18.67 6.09
C VAL A 79 9.71 20.08 5.90
N THR A 80 9.15 20.87 4.97
CA THR A 80 9.75 22.14 4.53
C THR A 80 9.13 23.38 5.13
N GLN A 81 7.89 23.29 5.62
CA GLN A 81 7.03 24.39 6.06
C GLN A 81 6.79 25.46 4.97
N ASP A 82 7.04 25.11 3.70
CA ASP A 82 6.77 25.97 2.56
C ASP A 82 5.30 25.82 2.13
N LYS A 83 4.51 26.88 2.36
CA LYS A 83 3.06 26.90 2.14
C LYS A 83 2.63 26.59 0.70
N LYS A 84 3.50 26.82 -0.28
CA LYS A 84 3.17 26.47 -1.67
C LYS A 84 2.85 24.98 -1.86
N TRP A 85 3.46 24.10 -1.04
CA TRP A 85 3.21 22.67 -1.10
C TRP A 85 1.89 22.28 -0.41
N LEU A 86 1.54 22.98 0.68
CA LEU A 86 0.22 22.82 1.29
C LEU A 86 -0.89 23.25 0.34
N GLU A 87 -0.73 24.41 -0.32
CA GLU A 87 -1.67 24.89 -1.34
C GLU A 87 -1.89 23.87 -2.47
N LYS A 88 -0.83 23.18 -2.94
CA LYS A 88 -0.97 22.11 -3.92
C LYS A 88 -1.77 20.92 -3.38
N ALA A 89 -1.54 20.53 -2.13
CA ALA A 89 -2.31 19.47 -1.50
C ALA A 89 -3.79 19.87 -1.32
N GLU A 90 -4.08 21.12 -0.93
CA GLU A 90 -5.43 21.66 -0.79
C GLU A 90 -6.16 21.70 -2.14
N LEU A 91 -5.53 22.20 -3.19
CA LEU A 91 -6.12 22.21 -4.54
C LEU A 91 -6.39 20.80 -5.08
N ALA A 92 -5.51 19.84 -4.78
CA ALA A 92 -5.78 18.43 -5.10
C ALA A 92 -7.00 17.90 -4.34
N ALA A 93 -7.11 18.20 -3.05
CA ALA A 93 -8.26 17.80 -2.25
C ALA A 93 -9.56 18.47 -2.73
N ASP A 94 -9.53 19.77 -3.05
CA ASP A 94 -10.70 20.49 -3.56
C ASP A 94 -11.22 19.89 -4.88
N TYR A 95 -10.31 19.44 -5.77
CA TYR A 95 -10.70 18.66 -6.94
C TYR A 95 -11.40 17.34 -6.56
N LEU A 96 -10.85 16.59 -5.59
CA LEU A 96 -11.46 15.34 -5.14
C LEU A 96 -12.87 15.56 -4.55
N LEU A 97 -13.03 16.62 -3.77
CA LEU A 97 -14.34 17.01 -3.21
C LEU A 97 -15.35 17.29 -4.33
N SER A 98 -14.93 17.93 -5.42
CA SER A 98 -15.79 18.21 -6.58
C SER A 98 -16.19 16.97 -7.37
N LYS A 99 -15.44 15.88 -7.24
CA LYS A 99 -15.66 14.58 -7.90
C LYS A 99 -16.14 13.50 -6.92
N GLU A 100 -16.69 13.91 -5.78
CA GLU A 100 -17.19 13.00 -4.76
C GLU A 100 -18.11 11.93 -5.34
N LYS A 101 -17.86 10.67 -4.98
CA LYS A 101 -18.64 9.52 -5.44
C LYS A 101 -19.80 9.26 -4.50
N ASP A 102 -20.98 9.16 -5.05
CA ASP A 102 -22.20 8.78 -4.34
C ASP A 102 -22.46 7.27 -4.41
N ILE A 103 -23.55 6.82 -3.84
CA ILE A 103 -23.98 5.43 -3.84
C ILE A 103 -24.13 4.85 -5.25
N SER A 104 -24.46 5.68 -6.26
CA SER A 104 -24.63 5.23 -7.64
C SER A 104 -23.33 4.76 -8.26
N PHE A 105 -22.18 5.33 -7.85
CA PHE A 105 -20.88 4.86 -8.25
C PHE A 105 -20.70 3.38 -7.88
N TYR A 106 -20.90 3.05 -6.60
CA TYR A 106 -20.74 1.67 -6.11
C TYR A 106 -21.68 0.68 -6.80
N ARG A 107 -22.93 1.10 -7.09
CA ARG A 107 -23.92 0.24 -7.76
C ARG A 107 -23.65 0.03 -9.25
N ASN A 108 -23.00 0.99 -9.91
CA ASN A 108 -22.81 0.96 -11.37
C ASN A 108 -21.41 0.52 -11.79
N ILE A 109 -20.41 0.65 -10.91
CA ILE A 109 -19.00 0.39 -11.25
C ILE A 109 -18.77 -1.07 -11.68
N GLN A 110 -19.49 -2.02 -11.11
CA GLN A 110 -19.39 -3.42 -11.51
C GLN A 110 -19.75 -3.60 -12.98
N GLY A 111 -20.90 -3.07 -13.42
CA GLY A 111 -21.33 -3.15 -14.81
C GLY A 111 -20.37 -2.46 -15.78
N GLN A 112 -19.76 -1.36 -15.38
CA GLN A 112 -18.73 -0.68 -16.18
C GLN A 112 -17.48 -1.54 -16.34
N ILE A 113 -17.00 -2.15 -15.28
CA ILE A 113 -15.83 -3.03 -15.31
C ILE A 113 -16.13 -4.31 -16.11
N GLU A 114 -17.32 -4.88 -15.96
CA GLU A 114 -17.75 -6.03 -16.75
C GLU A 114 -17.78 -5.73 -18.26
N ALA A 115 -18.23 -4.53 -18.62
CA ALA A 115 -18.23 -4.07 -20.01
C ALA A 115 -16.83 -3.86 -20.58
N GLU A 116 -15.89 -3.36 -19.76
CA GLU A 116 -14.51 -3.07 -20.19
C GLU A 116 -13.60 -4.31 -20.20
N LYS A 117 -13.73 -5.19 -19.20
CA LYS A 117 -12.77 -6.28 -18.91
C LYS A 117 -13.35 -7.69 -19.02
N GLY A 118 -14.67 -7.81 -19.19
CA GLY A 118 -15.39 -9.09 -19.16
C GLY A 118 -15.70 -9.57 -17.74
N LYS A 119 -16.70 -10.44 -17.61
CA LYS A 119 -17.19 -10.96 -16.32
C LYS A 119 -16.14 -11.71 -15.51
N GLU A 120 -15.25 -12.44 -16.19
CA GLU A 120 -14.24 -13.28 -15.54
C GLU A 120 -13.24 -12.49 -14.69
N HIS A 121 -13.03 -11.20 -15.00
CA HIS A 121 -12.11 -10.32 -14.28
C HIS A 121 -12.82 -9.27 -13.41
N ALA A 122 -14.15 -9.19 -13.52
CA ALA A 122 -14.90 -8.08 -12.93
C ALA A 122 -14.93 -8.10 -11.41
N SER A 123 -15.07 -9.26 -10.76
CA SER A 123 -15.26 -9.35 -9.31
C SER A 123 -14.05 -8.81 -8.53
N LYS A 124 -12.84 -9.20 -8.94
CA LYS A 124 -11.60 -8.72 -8.34
C LYS A 124 -11.41 -7.22 -8.57
N LEU A 125 -11.56 -6.78 -9.82
CA LEU A 125 -11.38 -5.37 -10.19
C LEU A 125 -12.46 -4.49 -9.56
N TYR A 126 -13.67 -5.00 -9.37
CA TYR A 126 -14.75 -4.29 -8.70
C TYR A 126 -14.38 -3.95 -7.26
N GLY A 127 -13.91 -4.91 -6.47
CA GLY A 127 -13.45 -4.62 -5.10
C GLY A 127 -12.30 -3.61 -5.06
N TRP A 128 -11.39 -3.68 -6.00
CA TRP A 128 -10.29 -2.71 -6.09
C TRP A 128 -10.75 -1.30 -6.49
N ALA A 129 -11.80 -1.20 -7.30
CA ALA A 129 -12.32 0.08 -7.78
C ALA A 129 -12.81 1.01 -6.66
N PHE A 130 -13.22 0.48 -5.51
CA PHE A 130 -13.60 1.27 -4.35
C PHE A 130 -12.67 1.11 -3.14
N GLY A 131 -11.69 0.24 -3.25
CA GLY A 131 -10.77 -0.10 -2.17
C GLY A 131 -9.83 1.02 -1.75
N TYR A 132 -9.13 0.78 -0.66
CA TYR A 132 -8.35 1.81 0.04
C TYR A 132 -7.13 2.36 -0.70
N LYS A 133 -6.69 1.74 -1.79
CA LYS A 133 -5.58 2.25 -2.63
C LYS A 133 -6.04 2.92 -3.92
N ILE A 134 -7.15 2.47 -4.49
CA ILE A 134 -7.55 2.82 -5.86
C ILE A 134 -8.85 3.63 -5.88
N GLY A 135 -9.79 3.29 -5.03
CA GLY A 135 -11.13 3.86 -5.03
C GLY A 135 -11.36 5.07 -4.12
N PRO A 136 -12.63 5.44 -3.92
CA PRO A 136 -13.03 6.61 -3.13
C PRO A 136 -12.52 6.58 -1.68
N ILE A 137 -12.39 5.40 -1.09
CA ILE A 137 -11.81 5.24 0.25
C ILE A 137 -10.38 5.76 0.29
N SER A 138 -9.61 5.56 -0.79
CA SER A 138 -8.24 6.06 -0.90
C SER A 138 -8.19 7.61 -0.94
N GLU A 139 -9.18 8.21 -1.58
CA GLU A 139 -9.37 9.67 -1.59
C GLU A 139 -9.68 10.19 -0.18
N GLY A 140 -10.60 9.52 0.53
CA GLY A 140 -10.97 9.85 1.90
C GLY A 140 -9.79 9.80 2.88
N GLN A 141 -8.87 8.86 2.71
CA GLN A 141 -7.67 8.76 3.53
C GLN A 141 -6.72 9.95 3.35
N PHE A 142 -6.48 10.39 2.11
CA PHE A 142 -5.66 11.58 1.86
C PHE A 142 -6.32 12.84 2.44
N VAL A 143 -7.60 13.03 2.15
CA VAL A 143 -8.32 14.23 2.60
C VAL A 143 -8.41 14.27 4.13
N HIS A 144 -8.56 13.12 4.78
CA HIS A 144 -8.48 13.05 6.25
C HIS A 144 -7.08 13.42 6.78
N ALA A 145 -6.01 12.99 6.12
CA ALA A 145 -4.65 13.41 6.49
C ALA A 145 -4.48 14.92 6.37
N LEU A 146 -5.05 15.53 5.34
CA LEU A 146 -5.05 16.97 5.14
C LEU A 146 -5.89 17.70 6.22
N PHE A 147 -7.04 17.14 6.62
CA PHE A 147 -7.79 17.65 7.77
C PHE A 147 -6.95 17.71 9.05
N LEU A 148 -6.19 16.66 9.35
CA LEU A 148 -5.34 16.62 10.55
C LEU A 148 -4.23 17.68 10.54
N GLU A 149 -3.81 18.15 9.38
CA GLU A 149 -2.83 19.22 9.23
C GLU A 149 -3.46 20.62 9.27
N THR A 150 -4.62 20.81 8.57
CA THR A 150 -5.21 22.13 8.35
C THR A 150 -6.33 22.48 9.32
N ASN A 151 -6.96 21.47 9.91
CA ASN A 151 -8.20 21.56 10.71
C ASN A 151 -9.39 22.18 9.92
N GLU A 152 -9.37 22.08 8.59
CA GLU A 152 -10.44 22.56 7.72
C GLU A 152 -11.63 21.60 7.72
N GLN A 153 -12.79 22.04 8.20
CA GLN A 153 -13.99 21.20 8.40
C GLN A 153 -14.43 20.49 7.11
N LYS A 154 -14.31 21.13 5.95
CA LYS A 154 -14.69 20.55 4.65
C LYS A 154 -14.01 19.21 4.36
N TYR A 155 -12.76 19.06 4.79
CA TYR A 155 -11.97 17.82 4.59
C TYR A 155 -12.42 16.72 5.55
N TYR A 156 -12.71 17.06 6.79
CA TYR A 156 -13.31 16.12 7.73
C TYR A 156 -14.66 15.60 7.21
N ASP A 157 -15.55 16.53 6.82
CA ASP A 157 -16.88 16.19 6.33
C ASP A 157 -16.83 15.28 5.10
N PHE A 158 -15.89 15.52 4.18
CA PHE A 158 -15.69 14.65 3.02
C PHE A 158 -15.30 13.23 3.44
N ALA A 159 -14.30 13.08 4.31
CA ALA A 159 -13.86 11.76 4.78
C ALA A 159 -15.01 10.99 5.46
N ILE A 160 -15.84 11.68 6.26
CA ILE A 160 -17.01 11.09 6.89
C ILE A 160 -18.07 10.68 5.86
N ARG A 161 -18.38 11.53 4.88
CA ARG A 161 -19.35 11.16 3.83
C ARG A 161 -18.89 9.97 3.00
N GLN A 162 -17.58 9.86 2.69
CA GLN A 162 -17.04 8.68 2.01
C GLN A 162 -17.26 7.41 2.84
N ALA A 163 -17.03 7.46 4.15
CA ALA A 163 -17.30 6.33 5.05
C ALA A 163 -18.79 5.99 5.11
N ASP A 164 -19.66 7.00 5.17
CA ASP A 164 -21.10 6.82 5.21
C ASP A 164 -21.62 6.16 3.92
N THR A 165 -21.19 6.66 2.78
CA THR A 165 -21.52 6.10 1.46
C THR A 165 -21.04 4.66 1.33
N PHE A 166 -19.84 4.36 1.84
CA PHE A 166 -19.29 3.01 1.84
C PHE A 166 -20.13 2.08 2.74
N VAL A 167 -20.53 2.51 3.93
CA VAL A 167 -21.44 1.75 4.80
C VAL A 167 -22.77 1.47 4.09
N GLU A 168 -23.37 2.49 3.46
CA GLU A 168 -24.65 2.36 2.74
C GLU A 168 -24.56 1.44 1.52
N ALA A 169 -23.39 1.38 0.88
CA ALA A 169 -23.13 0.50 -0.26
C ALA A 169 -23.00 -0.98 0.11
N GLY A 170 -22.86 -1.30 1.39
CA GLY A 170 -22.68 -2.67 1.87
C GLY A 170 -23.88 -3.55 1.55
N ILE A 171 -23.61 -4.79 1.18
CA ILE A 171 -24.59 -5.85 0.93
C ILE A 171 -24.70 -6.67 2.20
N GLU A 172 -25.89 -6.73 2.80
CA GLU A 172 -26.13 -7.52 4.00
C GLU A 172 -26.64 -8.92 3.62
N GLU A 173 -25.93 -9.97 4.12
CA GLU A 173 -26.25 -11.36 3.93
C GLU A 173 -26.01 -12.11 5.25
N ASP A 174 -27.03 -12.79 5.79
CA ASP A 174 -26.96 -13.56 7.05
C ASP A 174 -26.30 -12.77 8.21
N GLU A 175 -26.75 -11.55 8.44
CA GLU A 175 -26.24 -10.60 9.47
C GLU A 175 -24.77 -10.18 9.26
N LYS A 176 -24.17 -10.49 8.12
CA LYS A 176 -22.81 -10.11 7.72
C LYS A 176 -22.86 -9.10 6.57
N ILE A 177 -21.78 -8.40 6.34
CA ILE A 177 -21.70 -7.35 5.33
C ILE A 177 -20.49 -7.61 4.42
N HIS A 178 -20.68 -7.41 3.12
CA HIS A 178 -19.61 -7.39 2.13
C HIS A 178 -19.92 -6.38 1.02
N TRP A 179 -18.96 -6.08 0.17
CA TRP A 179 -19.15 -5.16 -0.96
C TRP A 179 -18.84 -5.84 -2.28
N SER A 180 -17.93 -6.82 -2.28
CA SER A 180 -17.48 -7.51 -3.49
C SER A 180 -17.02 -8.93 -3.18
N ASP A 181 -16.51 -9.62 -4.23
CA ASP A 181 -15.81 -10.90 -4.09
C ASP A 181 -14.29 -10.74 -3.89
N ALA A 182 -13.78 -9.51 -3.84
CA ALA A 182 -12.38 -9.22 -3.54
C ALA A 182 -12.22 -8.87 -2.05
N ARG A 183 -11.91 -9.88 -1.24
CA ARG A 183 -11.87 -9.83 0.23
C ARG A 183 -10.50 -9.45 0.79
N ASP A 184 -9.54 -9.19 -0.11
CA ASP A 184 -8.18 -8.81 0.26
C ASP A 184 -8.08 -7.38 0.81
N ILE A 185 -6.87 -7.02 1.24
CA ILE A 185 -6.63 -5.69 1.81
C ILE A 185 -6.74 -4.56 0.76
N VAL A 186 -6.64 -4.85 -0.52
CA VAL A 186 -6.87 -3.86 -1.58
C VAL A 186 -8.37 -3.68 -1.86
N GLY A 187 -9.18 -4.68 -1.56
CA GLY A 187 -10.64 -4.67 -1.66
C GLY A 187 -11.36 -4.45 -0.32
N ASP A 188 -12.28 -5.34 0.01
CA ASP A 188 -13.20 -5.23 1.15
C ASP A 188 -12.48 -5.10 2.50
N ALA A 189 -11.41 -5.88 2.73
CA ALA A 189 -10.66 -5.80 3.99
C ALA A 189 -10.03 -4.42 4.20
N GLY A 190 -9.56 -3.76 3.14
CA GLY A 190 -9.07 -2.38 3.24
C GLY A 190 -10.18 -1.36 3.53
N GLY A 191 -11.38 -1.60 3.00
CA GLY A 191 -12.57 -0.82 3.34
C GLY A 191 -12.94 -0.94 4.82
N ILE A 192 -12.88 -2.17 5.37
CA ILE A 192 -13.09 -2.41 6.81
C ILE A 192 -12.06 -1.63 7.63
N VAL A 193 -10.79 -1.66 7.24
CA VAL A 193 -9.73 -0.90 7.92
C VAL A 193 -10.04 0.60 7.91
N TYR A 194 -10.52 1.14 6.79
CA TYR A 194 -10.94 2.55 6.73
C TYR A 194 -12.09 2.88 7.68
N LEU A 195 -13.12 2.03 7.77
CA LEU A 195 -14.21 2.22 8.73
C LEU A 195 -13.71 2.24 10.17
N LEU A 196 -12.73 1.40 10.51
CA LEU A 196 -12.12 1.39 11.85
C LEU A 196 -11.30 2.65 12.13
N GLN A 197 -10.65 3.24 11.11
CA GLN A 197 -9.99 4.54 11.24
C GLN A 197 -11.02 5.65 11.54
N VAL A 198 -12.11 5.68 10.79
CA VAL A 198 -13.19 6.65 11.01
C VAL A 198 -13.86 6.44 12.38
N TYR A 199 -14.05 5.19 12.80
CA TYR A 199 -14.52 4.89 14.16
C TYR A 199 -13.59 5.47 15.23
N LYS A 200 -12.29 5.28 15.10
CA LYS A 200 -11.29 5.80 16.04
C LYS A 200 -11.35 7.34 16.15
N GLN A 201 -11.61 8.02 15.04
CA GLN A 201 -11.73 9.49 15.00
C GLN A 201 -13.06 10.02 15.57
N THR A 202 -14.16 9.31 15.32
CA THR A 202 -15.51 9.82 15.61
C THR A 202 -16.14 9.21 16.85
N GLY A 203 -15.70 8.01 17.26
CA GLY A 203 -16.38 7.21 18.28
C GLY A 203 -17.76 6.66 17.84
N ASN A 204 -18.15 6.86 16.56
CA ASN A 204 -19.46 6.44 16.07
C ASN A 204 -19.51 4.94 15.84
N LYS A 205 -20.27 4.24 16.67
CA LYS A 205 -20.35 2.78 16.70
C LYS A 205 -20.81 2.13 15.41
N LYS A 206 -21.56 2.85 14.54
CA LYS A 206 -22.00 2.28 13.26
C LYS A 206 -20.83 1.77 12.42
N TYR A 207 -19.69 2.49 12.41
CA TYR A 207 -18.50 2.06 11.65
C TYR A 207 -17.86 0.82 12.25
N LEU A 208 -17.79 0.72 13.58
CA LEU A 208 -17.31 -0.47 14.26
C LEU A 208 -18.21 -1.69 14.00
N GLU A 209 -19.52 -1.51 14.14
CA GLU A 209 -20.52 -2.58 13.95
C GLU A 209 -20.48 -3.10 12.50
N THR A 210 -20.42 -2.19 11.51
CA THR A 210 -20.24 -2.56 10.10
C THR A 210 -18.92 -3.30 9.87
N ALA A 211 -17.82 -2.80 10.43
CA ALA A 211 -16.50 -3.43 10.31
C ALA A 211 -16.46 -4.83 10.92
N VAL A 212 -17.11 -5.04 12.07
CA VAL A 212 -17.23 -6.34 12.72
C VAL A 212 -18.05 -7.30 11.87
N LYS A 213 -19.23 -6.91 11.38
CA LYS A 213 -20.07 -7.73 10.50
C LYS A 213 -19.31 -8.13 9.23
N ALA A 214 -18.56 -7.22 8.64
CA ALA A 214 -17.78 -7.47 7.45
C ALA A 214 -16.55 -8.37 7.73
N GLY A 215 -15.90 -8.21 8.87
CA GLY A 215 -14.86 -9.15 9.32
C GLY A 215 -15.39 -10.58 9.46
N GLU A 216 -16.59 -10.77 10.04
CA GLU A 216 -17.22 -12.08 10.15
C GLU A 216 -17.64 -12.66 8.77
N TYR A 217 -17.89 -11.82 7.77
CA TYR A 217 -18.06 -12.28 6.39
C TYR A 217 -16.76 -12.87 5.83
N ILE A 218 -15.62 -12.16 6.01
CA ILE A 218 -14.31 -12.64 5.54
C ILE A 218 -13.91 -13.95 6.23
N GLU A 219 -14.23 -14.13 7.52
CA GLU A 219 -13.91 -15.36 8.26
C GLU A 219 -14.54 -16.62 7.67
N GLN A 220 -15.63 -16.52 6.92
CA GLN A 220 -16.25 -17.68 6.26
C GLN A 220 -15.35 -18.35 5.21
N PHE A 221 -14.34 -17.61 4.71
CA PHE A 221 -13.38 -18.09 3.72
C PHE A 221 -12.07 -18.59 4.34
N ALA A 222 -12.07 -18.79 5.65
CA ALA A 222 -10.98 -19.41 6.38
C ALA A 222 -10.88 -20.91 6.05
N ASN A 223 -9.68 -21.39 5.80
CA ASN A 223 -9.41 -22.79 5.51
C ASN A 223 -8.29 -23.31 6.41
N PRO A 224 -8.43 -24.52 6.98
CA PRO A 224 -7.40 -25.09 7.82
C PRO A 224 -6.18 -25.51 6.98
N ALA A 225 -5.00 -25.09 7.42
CA ALA A 225 -3.75 -25.56 6.85
C ALA A 225 -3.28 -26.87 7.50
N LYS A 226 -2.47 -27.66 6.81
CA LYS A 226 -1.94 -28.93 7.30
C LYS A 226 -1.12 -28.81 8.59
N ASN A 227 -0.50 -27.65 8.82
CA ASN A 227 0.31 -27.36 10.02
C ASN A 227 -0.50 -26.81 11.21
N GLY A 228 -1.83 -26.77 11.11
CA GLY A 228 -2.72 -26.25 12.14
C GLY A 228 -3.03 -24.76 12.03
N GLY A 229 -2.40 -24.04 11.10
CA GLY A 229 -2.70 -22.64 10.80
C GLY A 229 -3.95 -22.47 9.93
N THR A 230 -4.19 -21.23 9.49
CA THR A 230 -5.34 -20.86 8.66
C THR A 230 -4.90 -20.00 7.48
N TYR A 231 -5.38 -20.31 6.28
CA TYR A 231 -5.25 -19.50 5.09
C TYR A 231 -6.63 -19.09 4.54
N TYR A 232 -6.66 -18.11 3.65
CA TYR A 232 -7.91 -17.56 3.14
C TYR A 232 -7.95 -17.59 1.61
N TYR A 233 -9.10 -18.02 1.07
CA TYR A 233 -9.46 -17.74 -0.32
C TYR A 233 -10.11 -16.33 -0.37
N LEU A 234 -9.41 -15.37 -0.97
CA LEU A 234 -9.77 -13.96 -0.91
C LEU A 234 -10.48 -13.46 -2.17
N TYR A 235 -10.64 -14.33 -3.17
CA TYR A 235 -11.31 -14.03 -4.44
C TYR A 235 -12.20 -15.19 -4.87
N ASP A 236 -13.10 -14.93 -5.82
CA ASP A 236 -13.67 -16.00 -6.62
C ASP A 236 -12.54 -16.73 -7.36
N LEU A 237 -12.45 -18.04 -7.09
CA LEU A 237 -11.28 -18.84 -7.44
C LEU A 237 -10.99 -18.89 -8.94
N VAL A 238 -12.05 -18.96 -9.77
CA VAL A 238 -11.88 -19.14 -11.23
C VAL A 238 -11.36 -17.87 -11.89
N ALA A 239 -11.94 -16.73 -11.55
CA ALA A 239 -11.59 -15.46 -12.20
C ALA A 239 -10.28 -14.85 -11.69
N ALA A 240 -9.98 -15.04 -10.39
CA ALA A 240 -8.88 -14.33 -9.73
C ALA A 240 -7.54 -15.07 -9.77
N ASN A 241 -7.56 -16.39 -9.90
CA ASN A 241 -6.37 -17.23 -9.87
C ASN A 241 -5.93 -17.70 -11.26
N GLU A 242 -6.23 -16.92 -12.31
CA GLU A 242 -5.83 -17.22 -13.68
C GLU A 242 -6.29 -18.62 -14.16
N GLY A 243 -7.48 -19.06 -13.68
CA GLY A 243 -8.04 -20.37 -13.96
C GLY A 243 -7.54 -21.51 -13.08
N ASP A 244 -6.72 -21.22 -12.08
CA ASP A 244 -6.19 -22.21 -11.12
C ASP A 244 -6.88 -22.08 -9.76
N GLU A 245 -7.84 -22.95 -9.50
CA GLU A 245 -8.65 -22.99 -8.26
C GLU A 245 -7.83 -23.29 -6.99
N ASP A 246 -6.58 -23.72 -7.11
CA ASP A 246 -5.73 -24.03 -5.97
C ASP A 246 -4.70 -22.96 -5.66
N THR A 247 -4.49 -22.00 -6.54
CA THR A 247 -3.50 -20.97 -6.34
C THR A 247 -4.03 -19.87 -5.45
N ILE A 248 -3.31 -19.59 -4.35
CA ILE A 248 -3.57 -18.47 -3.44
C ILE A 248 -2.35 -17.60 -3.25
N HIS A 249 -2.57 -16.30 -3.00
CA HIS A 249 -1.53 -15.39 -2.57
C HIS A 249 -1.38 -15.46 -1.04
N VAL A 250 -0.14 -15.37 -0.57
CA VAL A 250 0.17 -15.42 0.87
C VAL A 250 0.52 -14.04 1.46
N ASN A 251 0.77 -13.09 0.59
CA ASN A 251 1.31 -11.76 0.88
C ASN A 251 0.30 -10.79 1.53
N PHE A 252 0.75 -9.52 1.73
CA PHE A 252 -0.06 -8.47 2.34
C PHE A 252 -1.19 -7.98 1.42
N SER A 253 -0.89 -7.59 0.19
CA SER A 253 -1.89 -6.92 -0.65
C SER A 253 -3.03 -7.83 -1.09
N HIS A 254 -2.73 -9.09 -1.37
CA HIS A 254 -3.66 -10.01 -2.02
C HIS A 254 -3.81 -11.35 -1.28
N GLY A 255 -3.24 -11.48 -0.09
CA GLY A 255 -3.13 -12.77 0.59
C GLY A 255 -3.40 -12.73 2.08
N SER A 256 -3.15 -13.89 2.69
CA SER A 256 -3.47 -14.13 4.10
C SER A 256 -2.72 -13.20 5.07
N ALA A 257 -1.52 -12.70 4.71
CA ALA A 257 -0.84 -11.72 5.56
C ALA A 257 -1.63 -10.41 5.69
N GLY A 258 -2.33 -9.98 4.62
CA GLY A 258 -3.25 -8.83 4.69
C GLY A 258 -4.46 -9.12 5.59
N THR A 259 -4.98 -10.35 5.54
CA THR A 259 -6.07 -10.76 6.45
C THR A 259 -5.61 -10.78 7.91
N ALA A 260 -4.38 -11.22 8.19
CA ALA A 260 -3.82 -11.12 9.54
C ALA A 260 -3.72 -9.66 10.04
N TYR A 261 -3.43 -8.72 9.13
CA TYR A 261 -3.46 -7.29 9.46
C TYR A 261 -4.87 -6.81 9.80
N LEU A 262 -5.88 -7.19 9.02
CA LEU A 262 -7.29 -6.90 9.34
C LEU A 262 -7.65 -7.41 10.74
N TRP A 263 -7.26 -8.65 11.09
CA TRP A 263 -7.52 -9.19 12.43
C TRP A 263 -6.80 -8.41 13.53
N ALA A 264 -5.57 -7.96 13.29
CA ALA A 264 -4.84 -7.13 14.25
C ALA A 264 -5.53 -5.78 14.49
N VAL A 265 -6.10 -5.16 13.44
CA VAL A 265 -6.84 -3.90 13.55
C VAL A 265 -8.20 -4.08 14.24
N LEU A 266 -8.93 -5.16 13.92
CA LEU A 266 -10.16 -5.51 14.64
C LEU A 266 -9.90 -5.82 16.12
N TYR A 267 -8.79 -6.49 16.45
CA TYR A 267 -8.34 -6.67 17.83
C TYR A 267 -8.07 -5.33 18.52
N GLU A 268 -7.40 -4.40 17.84
CA GLU A 268 -7.17 -3.05 18.39
C GLU A 268 -8.49 -2.34 18.73
N ALA A 269 -9.45 -2.36 17.81
CA ALA A 269 -10.71 -1.64 17.95
C ALA A 269 -11.67 -2.28 19.00
N THR A 270 -11.74 -3.60 19.02
CA THR A 270 -12.73 -4.34 19.84
C THR A 270 -12.15 -4.86 21.16
N LYS A 271 -10.84 -5.05 21.26
CA LYS A 271 -10.15 -5.79 22.34
C LYS A 271 -10.59 -7.27 22.48
N ASP A 272 -11.33 -7.79 21.51
CA ASP A 272 -11.76 -9.19 21.50
C ASP A 272 -10.59 -10.08 21.04
N LYS A 273 -10.14 -10.96 21.95
CA LYS A 273 -9.01 -11.87 21.72
C LYS A 273 -9.23 -12.87 20.59
N LYS A 274 -10.49 -13.07 20.14
CA LYS A 274 -10.74 -13.94 18.97
C LYS A 274 -9.99 -13.45 17.73
N TYR A 275 -9.93 -12.13 17.51
CA TYR A 275 -9.20 -11.55 16.37
C TYR A 275 -7.69 -11.71 16.49
N LEU A 276 -7.13 -11.57 17.71
CA LEU A 276 -5.73 -11.91 17.94
C LEU A 276 -5.46 -13.39 17.61
N GLY A 277 -6.31 -14.30 18.09
CA GLY A 277 -6.18 -15.72 17.78
C GLY A 277 -6.28 -16.03 16.29
N ARG A 278 -7.17 -15.35 15.54
CA ARG A 278 -7.26 -15.47 14.07
C ARG A 278 -5.96 -15.01 13.38
N ALA A 279 -5.37 -13.90 13.80
CA ALA A 279 -4.09 -13.44 13.27
C ALA A 279 -2.96 -14.44 13.54
N GLU A 280 -2.89 -15.00 14.76
CA GLU A 280 -1.89 -16.02 15.12
C GLU A 280 -2.05 -17.30 14.31
N LYS A 281 -3.27 -17.72 13.99
CA LYS A 281 -3.50 -18.85 13.09
C LYS A 281 -3.01 -18.62 11.67
N VAL A 282 -3.10 -17.40 11.16
CA VAL A 282 -2.48 -17.05 9.88
C VAL A 282 -0.96 -17.11 9.98
N PHE A 283 -0.37 -16.65 11.08
CA PHE A 283 1.09 -16.74 11.27
C PHE A 283 1.58 -18.20 11.34
N GLU A 284 0.84 -19.10 12.01
CA GLU A 284 1.14 -20.53 11.99
C GLU A 284 1.16 -21.07 10.55
N TYR A 285 0.19 -20.69 9.71
CA TYR A 285 0.19 -21.08 8.30
C TYR A 285 1.41 -20.53 7.55
N LEU A 286 1.67 -19.20 7.65
CA LEU A 286 2.79 -18.57 6.97
C LEU A 286 4.14 -19.15 7.38
N ASP A 287 4.31 -19.49 8.65
CA ASP A 287 5.52 -20.14 9.16
C ASP A 287 5.71 -21.56 8.60
N GLY A 288 4.62 -22.27 8.33
CA GLY A 288 4.66 -23.60 7.74
C GLY A 288 5.06 -23.65 6.27
N ILE A 289 4.96 -22.53 5.55
CA ILE A 289 5.35 -22.41 4.14
C ILE A 289 6.57 -21.51 3.93
N ALA A 290 7.14 -20.97 5.01
CA ALA A 290 8.31 -20.09 4.95
C ALA A 290 9.55 -20.82 4.44
N SER A 291 10.37 -20.12 3.68
CA SER A 291 11.71 -20.55 3.28
C SER A 291 12.77 -19.72 3.99
N GLY A 292 13.87 -20.34 4.38
CA GLY A 292 14.98 -19.68 5.06
C GLY A 292 15.53 -20.50 6.22
N ASP A 293 15.98 -19.80 7.25
CA ASP A 293 16.56 -20.37 8.46
C ASP A 293 16.12 -19.60 9.71
N ASP A 294 16.72 -19.89 10.85
CA ASP A 294 16.37 -19.25 12.13
C ASP A 294 16.64 -17.73 12.17
N GLU A 295 17.44 -17.20 11.24
CA GLU A 295 17.81 -15.77 11.19
C GLU A 295 17.08 -15.00 10.12
N ALA A 296 16.72 -15.66 8.99
CA ALA A 296 16.16 -15.01 7.81
C ALA A 296 15.08 -15.86 7.16
N VAL A 297 13.93 -15.25 6.91
CA VAL A 297 12.80 -15.94 6.27
C VAL A 297 12.20 -15.10 5.13
N LEU A 298 11.68 -15.80 4.12
CA LEU A 298 10.83 -15.24 3.07
C LEU A 298 9.61 -16.14 2.91
N TYR A 299 8.48 -15.52 2.58
CA TYR A 299 7.29 -16.26 2.18
C TYR A 299 7.24 -16.41 0.66
N PRO A 300 6.77 -17.55 0.13
CA PRO A 300 6.64 -17.76 -1.31
C PRO A 300 5.66 -16.74 -1.91
N TYR A 301 5.76 -16.50 -3.22
CA TYR A 301 4.84 -15.60 -3.92
C TYR A 301 3.41 -16.14 -3.92
N GLN A 302 3.26 -17.44 -4.15
CA GLN A 302 2.00 -18.17 -4.16
C GLN A 302 2.13 -19.50 -3.43
N ASP A 303 1.00 -20.02 -2.96
CA ASP A 303 0.88 -21.34 -2.38
C ASP A 303 -0.25 -22.11 -3.07
N HIS A 304 -0.13 -23.45 -3.07
CA HIS A 304 -1.08 -24.38 -3.68
C HIS A 304 -1.49 -25.43 -2.65
N PRO A 305 -2.31 -25.05 -1.67
CA PRO A 305 -2.55 -25.88 -0.47
C PRO A 305 -3.23 -27.23 -0.75
N LYS A 306 -4.09 -27.33 -1.79
CA LYS A 306 -4.71 -28.61 -2.17
C LYS A 306 -3.67 -29.57 -2.80
N ARG A 307 -2.76 -29.04 -3.62
CA ARG A 307 -1.67 -29.79 -4.24
C ARG A 307 -0.51 -30.03 -3.28
N GLY A 308 -0.41 -29.23 -2.20
CA GLY A 308 0.55 -29.43 -1.13
C GLY A 308 1.98 -28.97 -1.46
N PHE A 309 2.13 -27.94 -2.26
CA PHE A 309 3.40 -27.28 -2.51
C PHE A 309 3.23 -25.77 -2.58
N SER A 310 4.31 -25.02 -2.36
CA SER A 310 4.39 -23.59 -2.55
C SER A 310 5.36 -23.25 -3.71
N ASP A 311 5.20 -22.07 -4.28
CA ASP A 311 6.13 -21.56 -5.29
C ASP A 311 7.57 -21.50 -4.75
N ASP A 312 8.54 -21.69 -5.64
CA ASP A 312 9.95 -21.43 -5.40
C ASP A 312 10.36 -19.98 -5.75
N ARG A 313 9.36 -19.16 -6.15
CA ARG A 313 9.54 -17.74 -6.49
C ARG A 313 9.20 -16.85 -5.30
N PHE A 314 10.02 -15.81 -5.10
CA PHE A 314 9.86 -14.86 -4.01
C PHE A 314 9.73 -13.45 -4.54
N TYR A 315 8.66 -12.79 -4.20
CA TYR A 315 8.46 -11.37 -4.46
C TYR A 315 9.07 -10.57 -3.30
N LEU A 316 9.76 -9.46 -3.60
CA LEU A 316 10.53 -8.72 -2.58
C LEU A 316 10.00 -7.31 -2.32
N GLY A 317 8.99 -6.86 -3.08
CA GLY A 317 8.36 -5.56 -2.90
C GLY A 317 7.37 -5.52 -1.73
N MET A 318 6.73 -4.37 -1.54
CA MET A 318 5.76 -4.15 -0.46
C MET A 318 4.49 -4.99 -0.68
N CYS A 319 3.92 -4.99 -1.88
CA CYS A 319 2.63 -5.65 -2.11
C CYS A 319 2.69 -7.17 -1.97
N GLY A 320 3.73 -7.81 -2.49
CA GLY A 320 3.85 -9.27 -2.59
C GLY A 320 4.95 -9.90 -1.74
N GLY A 321 5.77 -9.12 -1.03
CA GLY A 321 6.98 -9.59 -0.37
C GLY A 321 7.05 -9.33 1.13
N PRO A 322 8.27 -9.47 1.70
CA PRO A 322 8.48 -9.43 3.15
C PRO A 322 8.13 -8.07 3.77
N ILE A 323 8.22 -6.98 3.00
CA ILE A 323 7.90 -5.63 3.48
C ILE A 323 6.45 -5.59 3.98
N GLY A 324 5.49 -5.86 3.11
CA GLY A 324 4.07 -5.84 3.49
C GLY A 324 3.70 -6.99 4.42
N SER A 325 4.28 -8.18 4.21
CA SER A 325 4.04 -9.32 5.10
C SER A 325 4.51 -9.09 6.54
N SER A 326 5.37 -8.09 6.77
CA SER A 326 5.77 -7.67 8.11
C SER A 326 4.75 -6.79 8.83
N PHE A 327 3.82 -6.16 8.11
CA PHE A 327 2.87 -5.18 8.69
C PHE A 327 2.00 -5.76 9.80
N PRO A 328 1.36 -6.94 9.67
CA PRO A 328 0.58 -7.50 10.77
C PRO A 328 1.43 -7.77 12.02
N TYR A 329 2.66 -8.21 11.86
CA TYR A 329 3.57 -8.43 12.99
C TYR A 329 3.98 -7.11 13.65
N LYS A 330 4.34 -6.07 12.88
CA LYS A 330 4.62 -4.73 13.42
C LYS A 330 3.42 -4.18 14.19
N LYS A 331 2.21 -4.35 13.64
CA LYS A 331 0.96 -3.91 14.29
C LYS A 331 0.76 -4.61 15.62
N LEU A 332 0.89 -5.93 15.68
CA LEU A 332 0.72 -6.69 16.93
C LEU A 332 1.83 -6.41 17.93
N TYR A 333 3.07 -6.20 17.50
CA TYR A 333 4.14 -5.76 18.38
C TYR A 333 3.79 -4.43 19.07
N ARG A 334 3.33 -3.43 18.32
CA ARG A 334 2.91 -2.13 18.87
C ARG A 334 1.74 -2.25 19.85
N LEU A 335 0.81 -3.19 19.61
CA LEU A 335 -0.38 -3.39 20.44
C LEU A 335 -0.10 -4.17 21.73
N THR A 336 0.82 -5.11 21.68
CA THR A 336 1.02 -6.10 22.76
C THR A 336 2.36 -5.98 23.48
N GLY A 337 3.37 -5.39 22.82
CA GLY A 337 4.76 -5.39 23.31
C GLY A 337 5.43 -6.77 23.26
N ASP A 338 4.82 -7.79 22.62
CA ASP A 338 5.39 -9.13 22.56
C ASP A 338 6.51 -9.20 21.51
N GLU A 339 7.73 -9.39 21.97
CA GLU A 339 8.95 -9.43 21.18
C GLU A 339 8.96 -10.50 20.08
N LYS A 340 8.15 -11.57 20.20
CA LYS A 340 8.03 -12.60 19.15
C LYS A 340 7.62 -11.99 17.79
N TYR A 341 6.78 -10.96 17.81
CA TYR A 341 6.35 -10.27 16.59
C TYR A 341 7.47 -9.42 16.00
N LEU A 342 8.22 -8.68 16.83
CA LEU A 342 9.38 -7.90 16.35
C LEU A 342 10.48 -8.82 15.83
N ASP A 343 10.72 -9.98 16.46
CA ASP A 343 11.67 -10.98 15.98
C ASP A 343 11.31 -11.45 14.56
N LYS A 344 10.03 -11.74 14.30
CA LYS A 344 9.55 -12.11 12.96
C LYS A 344 9.79 -11.00 11.92
N VAL A 345 9.52 -9.74 12.29
CA VAL A 345 9.81 -8.58 11.41
C VAL A 345 11.29 -8.52 11.07
N LYS A 346 12.18 -8.73 12.06
CA LYS A 346 13.64 -8.75 11.85
C LYS A 346 14.08 -9.89 10.93
N LYS A 347 13.49 -11.09 11.06
CA LYS A 347 13.77 -12.24 10.19
C LYS A 347 13.32 -11.99 8.74
N LEU A 348 12.15 -11.37 8.53
CA LEU A 348 11.69 -10.95 7.21
C LEU A 348 12.61 -9.89 6.59
N ALA A 349 13.07 -8.93 7.39
CA ALA A 349 14.03 -7.92 6.95
C ALA A 349 15.37 -8.55 6.57
N GLU A 350 15.84 -9.53 7.33
CA GLU A 350 17.08 -10.25 7.00
C GLU A 350 16.93 -11.07 5.72
N GLY A 351 15.77 -11.68 5.48
CA GLY A 351 15.46 -12.34 4.20
C GLY A 351 15.60 -11.39 3.01
N LEU A 352 15.07 -10.16 3.15
CA LEU A 352 15.23 -9.11 2.13
C LEU A 352 16.70 -8.71 1.95
N VAL A 353 17.44 -8.54 3.04
CA VAL A 353 18.89 -8.22 3.02
C VAL A 353 19.70 -9.31 2.32
N ARG A 354 19.46 -10.58 2.63
CA ARG A 354 20.18 -11.71 2.02
C ARG A 354 19.85 -11.89 0.55
N SER A 355 18.71 -11.40 0.08
CA SER A 355 18.37 -11.35 -1.35
C SER A 355 19.22 -10.35 -2.15
N GLY A 356 20.00 -9.49 -1.48
CA GLY A 356 20.92 -8.55 -2.12
C GLY A 356 20.25 -7.27 -2.64
N VAL A 357 19.01 -6.99 -2.24
CA VAL A 357 18.30 -5.73 -2.53
C VAL A 357 19.02 -4.58 -1.82
N PRO A 358 19.20 -3.39 -2.44
CA PRO A 358 18.58 -2.93 -3.69
C PRO A 358 19.39 -3.20 -4.97
N GLU A 359 20.57 -3.77 -4.91
CA GLU A 359 21.46 -3.90 -6.07
C GLU A 359 21.17 -5.14 -6.91
N HIS A 360 20.81 -6.23 -6.25
CA HIS A 360 20.54 -7.50 -6.92
C HIS A 360 19.13 -7.52 -7.48
N LEU A 361 19.03 -7.63 -8.80
CA LEU A 361 17.75 -7.77 -9.50
C LEU A 361 17.39 -9.25 -9.67
N SER A 362 16.11 -9.55 -9.56
CA SER A 362 15.56 -10.89 -9.72
C SER A 362 14.15 -10.81 -10.32
N TRP A 363 13.52 -11.95 -10.55
CA TRP A 363 12.12 -11.99 -10.97
C TRP A 363 11.20 -11.21 -10.02
N GLY A 364 11.40 -11.32 -8.71
CA GLY A 364 10.61 -10.65 -7.68
C GLY A 364 11.07 -9.23 -7.33
N TYR A 365 12.19 -8.77 -7.90
CA TYR A 365 12.73 -7.42 -7.71
C TYR A 365 13.53 -6.99 -8.93
N TRP A 366 12.94 -6.18 -9.78
CA TRP A 366 13.51 -5.80 -11.09
C TRP A 366 13.94 -4.34 -11.19
N GLY A 367 14.07 -3.66 -10.07
CA GLY A 367 14.56 -2.26 -10.01
C GLY A 367 13.49 -1.21 -10.35
N SER A 368 12.21 -1.56 -10.26
CA SER A 368 11.10 -0.62 -10.40
C SER A 368 11.27 0.58 -9.46
N LYS A 369 10.93 1.77 -9.94
CA LYS A 369 10.97 3.03 -9.17
C LYS A 369 9.65 3.32 -8.47
N CYS A 370 8.83 2.30 -8.28
CA CYS A 370 7.53 2.42 -7.62
C CYS A 370 7.60 1.99 -6.15
N LEU A 371 6.79 2.62 -5.31
CA LEU A 371 6.68 2.29 -3.89
C LEU A 371 6.10 0.89 -3.69
N CYS A 372 5.17 0.48 -4.52
CA CYS A 372 4.50 -0.82 -4.42
C CYS A 372 5.46 -2.01 -4.56
N CYS A 373 6.36 -1.98 -5.55
CA CYS A 373 7.12 -3.16 -5.97
C CYS A 373 8.64 -2.95 -6.03
N GLY A 374 9.13 -1.75 -5.76
CA GLY A 374 10.50 -1.37 -6.03
C GLY A 374 11.27 -0.76 -4.87
N GLY A 375 12.36 -0.08 -5.25
CA GLY A 375 13.30 0.56 -4.32
C GLY A 375 12.66 1.53 -3.32
N PRO A 376 11.70 2.38 -3.71
CA PRO A 376 11.03 3.26 -2.77
C PRO A 376 10.37 2.55 -1.59
N GLY A 377 9.68 1.41 -1.83
CA GLY A 377 9.10 0.60 -0.75
C GLY A 377 10.15 -0.01 0.17
N VAL A 378 11.28 -0.45 -0.40
CA VAL A 378 12.43 -0.94 0.38
C VAL A 378 13.02 0.17 1.25
N LEU A 379 13.11 1.40 0.72
CA LEU A 379 13.62 2.56 1.47
C LEU A 379 12.73 2.90 2.66
N GLU A 380 11.41 3.03 2.44
CA GLU A 380 10.47 3.31 3.54
C GLU A 380 10.53 2.21 4.60
N TYR A 381 10.61 0.94 4.19
CA TYR A 381 10.69 -0.19 5.13
C TYR A 381 11.89 -0.13 6.05
N PHE A 382 13.09 0.09 5.52
CA PHE A 382 14.30 0.20 6.35
C PHE A 382 14.34 1.49 7.16
N ALA A 383 13.79 2.60 6.66
CA ALA A 383 13.63 3.82 7.43
C ALA A 383 12.70 3.59 8.65
N ASP A 384 11.57 2.91 8.45
CA ASP A 384 10.66 2.55 9.53
C ASP A 384 11.29 1.60 10.57
N LEU A 385 12.06 0.62 10.10
CA LEU A 385 12.75 -0.31 11.02
C LEU A 385 13.81 0.40 11.83
N TYR A 386 14.51 1.36 11.25
CA TYR A 386 15.46 2.20 12.00
C TYR A 386 14.72 3.05 13.05
N ASP A 387 13.63 3.71 12.66
CA ASP A 387 12.79 4.50 13.57
C ASP A 387 12.24 3.65 14.73
N LEU A 388 11.76 2.45 14.43
CA LEU A 388 11.18 1.51 15.40
C LEU A 388 12.20 0.92 16.38
N THR A 389 13.43 0.64 15.91
CA THR A 389 14.39 -0.18 16.66
C THR A 389 15.63 0.58 17.11
N GLY A 390 15.96 1.71 16.48
CA GLY A 390 17.24 2.41 16.66
C GLY A 390 18.45 1.65 16.12
N ASP A 391 18.28 0.53 15.44
CA ASP A 391 19.39 -0.29 14.95
C ASP A 391 20.04 0.35 13.69
N GLU A 392 21.29 0.79 13.83
CA GLU A 392 22.10 1.40 12.77
C GLU A 392 22.25 0.51 11.50
N LYS A 393 22.05 -0.79 11.63
CA LYS A 393 22.00 -1.71 10.49
C LYS A 393 20.90 -1.28 9.49
N TYR A 394 19.70 -0.98 9.97
CA TYR A 394 18.59 -0.58 9.11
C TYR A 394 18.80 0.80 8.51
N LYS A 395 19.35 1.75 9.25
CA LYS A 395 19.77 3.06 8.72
C LYS A 395 20.77 2.91 7.58
N LYS A 396 21.73 1.98 7.70
CA LYS A 396 22.71 1.70 6.66
C LYS A 396 22.04 1.17 5.39
N TYR A 397 21.05 0.26 5.51
CA TYR A 397 20.30 -0.25 4.36
C TYR A 397 19.38 0.82 3.76
N ALA A 398 18.71 1.64 4.57
CA ALA A 398 17.95 2.78 4.11
C ALA A 398 18.82 3.75 3.31
N LYS A 399 19.99 4.14 3.85
CA LYS A 399 20.95 5.00 3.13
C LYS A 399 21.35 4.42 1.78
N ARG A 400 21.71 3.14 1.76
CA ARG A 400 22.14 2.44 0.54
C ARG A 400 21.02 2.44 -0.53
N THR A 401 19.77 2.24 -0.09
CA THR A 401 18.62 2.26 -0.99
C THR A 401 18.32 3.67 -1.48
N ALA A 402 18.41 4.68 -0.62
CA ALA A 402 18.24 6.09 -0.99
C ALA A 402 19.30 6.55 -1.99
N ASP A 403 20.57 6.21 -1.74
CA ASP A 403 21.69 6.55 -2.63
C ASP A 403 21.49 5.93 -4.03
N LYS A 404 21.05 4.68 -4.08
CA LYS A 404 20.73 4.03 -5.36
C LYS A 404 19.54 4.73 -6.04
N LEU A 405 18.49 5.04 -5.30
CA LEU A 405 17.29 5.67 -5.85
C LEU A 405 17.62 7.02 -6.50
N ILE A 406 18.44 7.85 -5.84
CA ILE A 406 18.90 9.12 -6.40
C ILE A 406 19.80 8.90 -7.62
N SER A 407 20.73 7.93 -7.55
CA SER A 407 21.61 7.60 -8.68
C SER A 407 20.84 7.15 -9.92
N ASP A 408 19.71 6.48 -9.71
CA ASP A 408 18.83 5.99 -10.78
C ASP A 408 17.81 7.04 -11.26
N SER A 409 17.74 8.20 -10.63
CA SER A 409 16.85 9.29 -11.06
C SER A 409 17.40 10.01 -12.28
N TYR A 410 16.52 10.67 -13.03
CA TYR A 410 16.84 11.35 -14.27
C TYR A 410 16.64 12.86 -14.11
N GLU A 411 17.64 13.64 -14.50
CA GLU A 411 17.57 15.09 -14.50
C GLU A 411 16.79 15.58 -15.73
N GLU A 412 15.69 16.27 -15.48
CA GLU A 412 14.81 16.81 -16.52
C GLU A 412 15.08 18.29 -16.76
N LYS A 413 14.45 18.86 -17.79
CA LYS A 413 14.54 20.31 -18.05
C LYS A 413 14.06 21.12 -16.85
N LYS A 414 13.05 20.65 -16.14
CA LYS A 414 12.60 21.19 -14.86
C LYS A 414 12.46 20.04 -13.87
N GLY A 415 13.36 20.02 -12.90
CA GLY A 415 13.32 19.04 -11.82
C GLY A 415 13.89 17.68 -12.16
N ARG A 416 13.31 16.62 -11.60
CA ARG A 416 13.84 15.26 -11.62
C ARG A 416 12.73 14.23 -11.69
N SER A 417 12.92 13.21 -12.52
CA SER A 417 11.98 12.10 -12.71
C SER A 417 12.60 10.75 -12.39
N PHE A 418 11.76 9.70 -12.41
CA PHE A 418 12.16 8.33 -12.12
C PHE A 418 11.63 7.38 -13.20
N TYR A 419 12.45 7.10 -14.20
CA TYR A 419 12.11 6.15 -15.25
C TYR A 419 12.28 4.70 -14.78
N GLY A 420 11.36 3.86 -15.17
CA GLY A 420 11.41 2.43 -14.92
C GLY A 420 10.49 1.65 -15.83
N ALA A 421 10.83 0.39 -16.07
CA ALA A 421 9.89 -0.55 -16.65
C ALA A 421 9.01 -1.08 -15.52
N TRP A 422 7.72 -0.86 -15.63
CA TRP A 422 6.75 -1.45 -14.68
C TRP A 422 6.47 -2.89 -15.05
N ASP A 423 6.26 -3.14 -16.33
CA ASP A 423 5.85 -4.43 -16.82
C ASP A 423 7.07 -5.34 -17.07
N ARG A 424 7.17 -6.42 -16.33
CA ARG A 424 8.20 -7.44 -16.50
C ARG A 424 8.02 -8.22 -17.81
N ILE A 425 6.83 -8.22 -18.36
CA ILE A 425 6.50 -8.87 -19.63
C ILE A 425 6.92 -7.98 -20.80
N ASP A 426 6.83 -6.66 -20.62
CA ASP A 426 7.27 -5.66 -21.60
C ASP A 426 8.36 -4.73 -21.02
N PRO A 427 9.60 -5.22 -20.87
CA PRO A 427 10.68 -4.43 -20.28
C PRO A 427 11.14 -3.25 -21.15
N ALA A 428 10.74 -3.20 -22.42
CA ALA A 428 10.99 -2.08 -23.31
C ALA A 428 10.09 -0.87 -23.04
N ARG A 429 8.99 -1.07 -22.31
CA ARG A 429 8.08 -0.01 -21.92
C ARG A 429 8.59 0.74 -20.70
N VAL A 430 9.50 1.67 -20.95
CA VAL A 430 10.13 2.50 -19.91
C VAL A 430 9.44 3.85 -19.85
N VAL A 431 8.86 4.19 -18.69
CA VAL A 431 8.09 5.42 -18.48
C VAL A 431 8.40 6.02 -17.10
N SER A 432 8.10 7.30 -16.92
CA SER A 432 8.10 7.97 -15.63
C SER A 432 6.67 8.36 -15.27
N TYR A 433 6.07 7.63 -14.34
CA TYR A 433 4.75 7.93 -13.80
C TYR A 433 4.83 8.99 -12.72
N THR A 434 3.77 9.78 -12.56
CA THR A 434 3.67 10.81 -11.51
C THR A 434 3.21 10.27 -10.17
N GLY A 435 2.39 9.19 -10.17
CA GLY A 435 1.64 8.68 -9.03
C GLY A 435 2.46 8.28 -7.80
N TYR A 436 1.75 8.02 -6.70
CA TYR A 436 2.38 7.70 -5.42
C TYR A 436 2.87 6.25 -5.35
N TYR A 437 2.00 5.27 -5.60
CA TYR A 437 2.43 3.86 -5.55
C TYR A 437 3.20 3.39 -6.76
N ILE A 438 2.99 4.01 -7.93
CA ILE A 438 3.63 3.57 -9.18
C ILE A 438 4.66 4.53 -9.76
N GLY A 439 4.89 5.71 -9.17
CA GLY A 439 5.68 6.73 -9.85
C GLY A 439 6.53 7.62 -8.95
N ALA A 440 6.82 8.80 -9.50
CA ALA A 440 7.78 9.74 -8.95
C ALA A 440 7.38 10.31 -7.59
N ALA A 441 6.07 10.55 -7.35
CA ALA A 441 5.60 11.02 -6.04
C ALA A 441 5.93 10.03 -4.92
N GLY A 442 5.81 8.72 -5.17
CA GLY A 442 6.20 7.70 -4.19
C GLY A 442 7.71 7.58 -4.01
N ALA A 443 8.48 7.70 -5.10
CA ALA A 443 9.93 7.68 -5.00
C ALA A 443 10.46 8.86 -4.18
N ALA A 444 9.95 10.06 -4.45
CA ALA A 444 10.27 11.27 -3.67
C ALA A 444 9.71 11.20 -2.25
N GLY A 445 8.49 10.65 -2.08
CA GLY A 445 7.87 10.41 -0.77
C GLY A 445 8.71 9.51 0.14
N ALA A 446 9.31 8.45 -0.42
CA ALA A 446 10.21 7.56 0.33
C ALA A 446 11.51 8.28 0.75
N LEU A 447 12.06 9.13 -0.10
CA LEU A 447 13.22 9.98 0.27
C LEU A 447 12.85 10.97 1.38
N LEU A 448 11.66 11.58 1.33
CA LEU A 448 11.14 12.45 2.40
C LEU A 448 10.95 11.69 3.70
N LYS A 449 10.40 10.47 3.64
CA LYS A 449 10.25 9.62 4.83
C LYS A 449 11.60 9.34 5.48
N TYR A 450 12.60 8.94 4.71
CA TYR A 450 13.93 8.70 5.27
C TYR A 450 14.57 9.98 5.82
N TYR A 451 14.45 11.11 5.09
CA TYR A 451 14.89 12.42 5.58
C TYR A 451 14.22 12.79 6.91
N SER A 452 12.90 12.61 7.00
CA SER A 452 12.14 12.94 8.22
C SER A 452 12.58 12.11 9.43
N VAL A 453 12.84 10.81 9.25
CA VAL A 453 13.40 9.95 10.30
C VAL A 453 14.77 10.44 10.74
N LEU A 454 15.67 10.77 9.80
CA LEU A 454 17.01 11.29 10.13
C LEU A 454 17.00 12.63 10.88
N LYS A 455 15.98 13.46 10.62
CA LYS A 455 15.82 14.80 11.24
C LYS A 455 14.84 14.81 12.41
N ASN A 456 14.26 13.67 12.77
CA ASN A 456 13.20 13.55 13.77
C ASN A 456 12.02 14.52 13.52
N ILE A 457 11.57 14.58 12.26
CA ILE A 457 10.42 15.37 11.82
C ILE A 457 9.22 14.42 11.68
N LYS A 458 8.10 14.74 12.32
CA LYS A 458 6.87 13.99 12.15
C LYS A 458 6.19 14.36 10.83
N ILE A 459 5.86 13.37 10.02
CA ILE A 459 5.10 13.54 8.78
C ILE A 459 3.92 12.58 8.75
N ALA A 460 2.94 12.85 7.89
CA ALA A 460 1.82 11.94 7.66
C ALA A 460 2.31 10.62 7.09
N ASP A 461 1.77 9.53 7.61
CA ASP A 461 1.99 8.19 7.10
C ASP A 461 0.69 7.61 6.56
N PHE A 462 0.79 6.83 5.49
CA PHE A 462 -0.37 6.19 4.90
C PHE A 462 -0.57 4.80 5.53
N PHE A 463 -1.82 4.48 5.84
CA PHE A 463 -2.30 3.17 6.24
C PHE A 463 -1.73 2.57 7.55
N GLU A 464 -0.41 2.50 7.74
CA GLU A 464 0.19 1.82 8.89
C GLU A 464 0.12 2.62 10.19
N TYR A 465 0.02 3.93 10.07
CA TYR A 465 0.20 4.87 11.17
C TYR A 465 -1.07 5.61 11.57
N TYR A 466 -2.13 5.53 10.75
CA TYR A 466 -3.44 6.08 11.11
C TYR A 466 -4.23 5.21 12.09
N LEU A 467 -3.74 4.01 12.36
CA LEU A 467 -4.41 3.05 13.26
C LEU A 467 -3.67 2.87 14.57
#